data_30b6c303421c339fc98485acbeed5fbc
#
_entry.id   30b6c303421c339fc98485acbeed5fbc
#
_cell.length_a   1.000
_cell.length_b   1.000
_cell.length_c   1.000
_cell.angle_alpha   90.00
_cell.angle_beta   90.00
_cell.angle_gamma   90.00
#
_symmetry.space_group_name_H-M   'P 1'
#
loop_
_entity.id
_entity.type
_entity.pdbx_description
1 polymer ?
#
loop_
_entity_poly.entity_id
_entity_poly.type
_entity_poly.pdbx_seq_one_letter_code
_entity_poly.pdbx_strand_id
1 'polypeptide(L)'
;MEDIQNYDINTIPSSSYNIWVAKRRSGKSVLCEYLIHQMIEAGLVDMCFLFSATDAGFNIIKDKECRFTDISKLDNILQFYKKANEYNKIVSKSKKIKLRTVIIIDDMAVDLKSKNFNILEDLAIRGRHYSYDPLSLHFHILSQSLTKVPRVCRLNCDNLFMNTIPSVTELEMILNENFYILDSSRTGKQDGKKLYHDLVTRDDFIFIVIENYKQNCKCYADYLKTYKADISVLDLK
;
A
#
# COMPACT_ATOMS: atom_id res chain seq x y z
N MET A 1 11.80 16.42 -19.41
CA MET A 1 11.34 15.77 -18.18
C MET A 1 10.22 14.84 -18.60
N GLU A 2 10.29 13.56 -18.26
CA GLU A 2 9.21 12.62 -18.61
C GLU A 2 7.90 13.08 -18.00
N ASP A 3 6.79 12.91 -18.71
CA ASP A 3 5.44 13.31 -18.26
C ASP A 3 4.91 12.25 -17.28
N ILE A 4 5.25 12.38 -15.99
CA ILE A 4 4.78 11.48 -14.93
C ILE A 4 3.32 11.79 -14.65
N GLN A 5 2.45 10.86 -14.97
CA GLN A 5 1.00 10.97 -14.82
C GLN A 5 0.54 10.79 -13.37
N ASN A 6 -0.70 11.19 -13.10
CA ASN A 6 -1.36 10.88 -11.84
C ASN A 6 -1.69 9.39 -11.74
N TYR A 7 -1.64 8.87 -10.51
CA TYR A 7 -2.01 7.49 -10.20
C TYR A 7 -3.52 7.29 -10.41
N ASP A 8 -3.85 6.25 -11.16
CA ASP A 8 -5.25 5.88 -11.42
C ASP A 8 -5.64 4.69 -10.55
N ILE A 9 -6.60 4.88 -9.65
CA ILE A 9 -7.11 3.82 -8.76
C ILE A 9 -7.69 2.62 -9.51
N ASN A 10 -8.19 2.82 -10.73
CA ASN A 10 -8.75 1.74 -11.55
C ASN A 10 -7.67 0.78 -12.06
N THR A 11 -6.39 1.14 -11.94
CA THR A 11 -5.26 0.27 -12.30
C THR A 11 -4.81 -0.62 -11.16
N ILE A 12 -5.36 -0.44 -9.94
CA ILE A 12 -5.02 -1.26 -8.78
C ILE A 12 -5.38 -2.73 -9.07
N PRO A 13 -4.45 -3.68 -8.88
CA PRO A 13 -4.77 -5.10 -9.00
C PRO A 13 -5.94 -5.49 -8.07
N SER A 14 -6.76 -6.47 -8.47
CA SER A 14 -7.91 -6.94 -7.67
C SER A 14 -7.56 -7.37 -6.25
N SER A 15 -6.31 -7.65 -5.99
CA SER A 15 -5.72 -7.82 -4.65
C SER A 15 -4.32 -7.21 -4.70
N SER A 16 -3.98 -6.37 -3.73
CA SER A 16 -2.72 -5.63 -3.76
C SER A 16 -2.08 -5.52 -2.38
N TYR A 17 -0.75 -5.49 -2.38
CA TYR A 17 0.08 -5.26 -1.19
C TYR A 17 0.80 -3.93 -1.37
N ASN A 18 0.39 -2.92 -0.60
CA ASN A 18 0.81 -1.54 -0.75
C ASN A 18 1.60 -1.08 0.49
N ILE A 19 2.72 -0.40 0.26
CA ILE A 19 3.54 0.17 1.33
C ILE A 19 3.56 1.69 1.18
N TRP A 20 3.36 2.40 2.29
CA TRP A 20 3.40 3.85 2.38
C TRP A 20 4.56 4.27 3.27
N VAL A 21 5.51 5.03 2.72
CA VAL A 21 6.69 5.50 3.45
C VAL A 21 6.81 7.00 3.34
N ALA A 22 6.78 7.66 4.49
CA ALA A 22 7.02 9.09 4.58
C ALA A 22 7.27 9.50 6.03
N LYS A 23 7.99 10.61 6.22
CA LYS A 23 8.23 11.18 7.55
C LYS A 23 6.92 11.48 8.29
N ARG A 24 7.01 11.64 9.60
CA ARG A 24 5.86 12.07 10.42
C ARG A 24 5.30 13.40 9.91
N ARG A 25 3.98 13.58 9.94
CA ARG A 25 3.25 14.78 9.48
C ARG A 25 3.37 15.09 7.99
N SER A 26 3.65 14.10 7.16
CA SER A 26 3.69 14.24 5.70
C SER A 26 2.35 14.01 5.01
N GLY A 27 1.27 13.82 5.76
CA GLY A 27 -0.04 13.52 5.19
C GLY A 27 -0.27 12.04 4.81
N LYS A 28 0.65 11.12 5.18
CA LYS A 28 0.60 9.70 4.80
C LYS A 28 -0.75 9.03 5.10
N SER A 29 -1.23 9.12 6.34
CA SER A 29 -2.52 8.49 6.74
C SER A 29 -3.70 9.17 6.05
N VAL A 30 -3.67 10.50 5.87
CA VAL A 30 -4.71 11.27 5.17
C VAL A 30 -4.80 10.85 3.70
N LEU A 31 -3.66 10.73 3.01
CA LEU A 31 -3.66 10.30 1.60
C LEU A 31 -4.09 8.85 1.43
N CYS A 32 -3.68 7.97 2.36
CA CYS A 32 -4.12 6.58 2.36
C CYS A 32 -5.63 6.49 2.57
N GLU A 33 -6.17 7.25 3.52
CA GLU A 33 -7.62 7.34 3.78
C GLU A 33 -8.38 7.86 2.55
N TYR A 34 -7.84 8.89 1.87
CA TYR A 34 -8.41 9.40 0.63
C TYR A 34 -8.43 8.36 -0.49
N LEU A 35 -7.34 7.61 -0.68
CA LEU A 35 -7.28 6.51 -1.65
C LEU A 35 -8.38 5.47 -1.35
N ILE A 36 -8.52 5.07 -0.09
CA ILE A 36 -9.52 4.08 0.32
C ILE A 36 -10.94 4.62 0.10
N HIS A 37 -11.17 5.91 0.38
CA HIS A 37 -12.44 6.56 0.09
C HIS A 37 -12.79 6.46 -1.41
N GLN A 38 -11.84 6.80 -2.28
CA GLN A 38 -12.03 6.65 -3.73
C GLN A 38 -12.30 5.19 -4.15
N MET A 39 -11.61 4.22 -3.52
CA MET A 39 -11.85 2.79 -3.78
C MET A 39 -13.25 2.35 -3.35
N ILE A 40 -13.79 2.90 -2.25
CA ILE A 40 -15.16 2.63 -1.79
C ILE A 40 -16.16 3.23 -2.77
N GLU A 41 -15.98 4.48 -3.19
CA GLU A 41 -16.86 5.16 -4.16
C GLU A 41 -16.87 4.46 -5.52
N ALA A 42 -15.70 3.96 -5.96
CA ALA A 42 -15.59 3.16 -7.18
C ALA A 42 -16.16 1.73 -7.03
N GLY A 43 -16.66 1.37 -5.84
CA GLY A 43 -17.17 0.04 -5.56
C GLY A 43 -16.10 -1.06 -5.59
N LEU A 44 -14.83 -0.72 -5.31
CA LEU A 44 -13.72 -1.67 -5.23
C LEU A 44 -13.53 -2.23 -3.82
N VAL A 45 -14.17 -1.65 -2.81
CA VAL A 45 -14.06 -2.02 -1.39
C VAL A 45 -15.41 -2.00 -0.72
N ASP A 46 -15.69 -3.07 0.05
CA ASP A 46 -16.93 -3.23 0.83
C ASP A 46 -16.67 -3.08 2.33
N MET A 47 -15.45 -3.41 2.80
CA MET A 47 -15.10 -3.43 4.22
C MET A 47 -13.66 -2.99 4.45
N CYS A 48 -13.42 -2.27 5.55
CA CYS A 48 -12.10 -1.81 5.94
C CYS A 48 -11.79 -2.24 7.38
N PHE A 49 -10.56 -2.70 7.62
CA PHE A 49 -10.03 -2.99 8.95
C PHE A 49 -8.79 -2.14 9.21
N LEU A 50 -8.71 -1.56 10.40
CA LEU A 50 -7.55 -0.80 10.86
C LEU A 50 -6.84 -1.54 11.98
N PHE A 51 -5.54 -1.71 11.82
CA PHE A 51 -4.61 -2.13 12.85
C PHE A 51 -3.69 -0.95 13.16
N SER A 52 -3.82 -0.38 14.36
CA SER A 52 -3.03 0.77 14.78
C SER A 52 -2.80 0.74 16.28
N ALA A 53 -1.60 1.13 16.71
CA ALA A 53 -1.27 1.25 18.13
C ALA A 53 -2.06 2.37 18.83
N THR A 54 -2.64 3.29 18.06
CA THR A 54 -3.48 4.38 18.56
C THR A 54 -4.85 4.32 17.88
N ASP A 55 -5.90 4.68 18.59
CA ASP A 55 -7.27 4.74 18.01
C ASP A 55 -7.52 6.03 17.20
N ALA A 56 -6.47 6.68 16.75
CA ALA A 56 -6.54 7.94 16.01
C ALA A 56 -6.42 7.72 14.49
N GLY A 57 -7.07 8.58 13.73
CA GLY A 57 -7.03 8.58 12.26
C GLY A 57 -8.02 7.61 11.61
N PHE A 58 -8.08 7.65 10.28
CA PHE A 58 -8.97 6.84 9.45
C PHE A 58 -10.45 6.95 9.85
N ASN A 59 -10.98 8.17 9.79
CA ASN A 59 -12.38 8.50 10.14
C ASN A 59 -13.42 7.78 9.25
N ILE A 60 -12.99 7.29 8.10
CA ILE A 60 -13.80 6.47 7.21
C ILE A 60 -14.22 5.14 7.86
N ILE A 61 -13.44 4.63 8.83
CA ILE A 61 -13.73 3.40 9.56
C ILE A 61 -14.47 3.77 10.86
N LYS A 62 -15.79 3.90 10.75
CA LYS A 62 -16.67 4.34 11.88
C LYS A 62 -16.93 3.22 12.88
N ASP A 63 -16.90 1.97 12.41
CA ASP A 63 -17.17 0.81 13.25
C ASP A 63 -15.96 0.45 14.12
N LYS A 64 -16.13 0.52 15.43
CA LYS A 64 -15.08 0.19 16.40
C LYS A 64 -14.68 -1.29 16.36
N GLU A 65 -15.57 -2.18 15.92
CA GLU A 65 -15.29 -3.61 15.79
C GLU A 65 -14.32 -3.90 14.62
N CYS A 66 -14.14 -2.92 13.72
CA CYS A 66 -13.18 -2.98 12.63
C CYS A 66 -11.81 -2.34 12.97
N ARG A 67 -11.59 -1.92 14.22
CA ARG A 67 -10.37 -1.25 14.69
C ARG A 67 -9.67 -2.10 15.75
N PHE A 68 -8.41 -2.42 15.54
CA PHE A 68 -7.62 -3.33 16.37
C PHE A 68 -6.31 -2.69 16.80
N THR A 69 -5.96 -2.87 18.07
CA THR A 69 -4.64 -2.51 18.61
C THR A 69 -3.67 -3.70 18.63
N ASP A 70 -4.16 -4.91 18.39
CA ASP A 70 -3.39 -6.15 18.39
C ASP A 70 -3.36 -6.77 16.99
N ILE A 71 -2.17 -6.84 16.40
CA ILE A 71 -1.94 -7.40 15.06
C ILE A 71 -2.26 -8.91 14.99
N SER A 72 -2.27 -9.63 16.12
CA SER A 72 -2.60 -11.07 16.15
C SER A 72 -4.02 -11.36 15.65
N LYS A 73 -4.93 -10.38 15.74
CA LYS A 73 -6.30 -10.50 15.23
C LYS A 73 -6.36 -10.60 13.70
N LEU A 74 -5.30 -10.21 12.99
CA LEU A 74 -5.19 -10.34 11.55
C LEU A 74 -5.33 -11.80 11.10
N ASP A 75 -4.80 -12.76 11.86
CA ASP A 75 -4.92 -14.18 11.54
C ASP A 75 -6.39 -14.64 11.42
N ASN A 76 -7.28 -14.13 12.26
CA ASN A 76 -8.70 -14.47 12.20
C ASN A 76 -9.33 -14.03 10.86
N ILE A 77 -8.97 -12.84 10.37
CA ILE A 77 -9.44 -12.31 9.08
C ILE A 77 -8.93 -13.21 7.95
N LEU A 78 -7.66 -13.60 8.00
CA LEU A 78 -7.05 -14.44 6.98
C LEU A 78 -7.62 -15.85 6.96
N GLN A 79 -7.92 -16.43 8.13
CA GLN A 79 -8.61 -17.72 8.23
C GLN A 79 -10.01 -17.66 7.64
N PHE A 80 -10.74 -16.54 7.84
CA PHE A 80 -12.02 -16.34 7.18
C PHE A 80 -11.87 -16.38 5.65
N TYR A 81 -10.87 -15.66 5.08
CA TYR A 81 -10.63 -15.66 3.64
C TYR A 81 -10.25 -17.04 3.10
N LYS A 82 -9.45 -17.83 3.83
CA LYS A 82 -9.15 -19.23 3.46
C LYS A 82 -10.43 -20.06 3.35
N LYS A 83 -11.28 -20.03 4.38
CA LYS A 83 -12.56 -20.76 4.40
C LYS A 83 -13.51 -20.28 3.31
N ALA A 84 -13.60 -18.96 3.09
CA ALA A 84 -14.43 -18.39 2.03
C ALA A 84 -13.96 -18.84 0.63
N ASN A 85 -12.66 -18.88 0.39
CA ASN A 85 -12.10 -19.42 -0.86
C ASN A 85 -12.43 -20.90 -1.05
N GLU A 86 -12.29 -21.72 -0.02
CA GLU A 86 -12.65 -23.15 -0.08
C GLU A 86 -14.13 -23.33 -0.37
N TYR A 87 -14.99 -22.59 0.32
CA TYR A 87 -16.43 -22.59 0.06
C TYR A 87 -16.75 -22.16 -1.39
N ASN A 88 -16.11 -21.09 -1.87
CA ASN A 88 -16.35 -20.58 -3.23
C ASN A 88 -15.94 -21.55 -4.35
N LYS A 89 -15.05 -22.52 -4.07
CA LYS A 89 -14.67 -23.56 -5.04
C LYS A 89 -15.75 -24.61 -5.28
N ILE A 90 -16.60 -24.85 -4.27
CA ILE A 90 -17.59 -25.93 -4.30
C ILE A 90 -19.03 -25.48 -4.60
N VAL A 91 -19.30 -24.17 -4.51
CA VAL A 91 -20.65 -23.63 -4.71
C VAL A 91 -20.84 -23.07 -6.12
N SER A 92 -22.10 -22.98 -6.56
CA SER A 92 -22.46 -22.30 -7.81
C SER A 92 -22.14 -20.81 -7.75
N LYS A 93 -21.91 -20.19 -8.92
CA LYS A 93 -21.52 -18.77 -9.06
C LYS A 93 -22.45 -17.82 -8.29
N SER A 94 -23.74 -18.09 -8.25
CA SER A 94 -24.76 -17.27 -7.55
C SER A 94 -24.66 -17.36 -6.02
N LYS A 95 -24.05 -18.42 -5.47
CA LYS A 95 -23.91 -18.65 -4.03
C LYS A 95 -22.52 -18.27 -3.48
N LYS A 96 -21.61 -17.80 -4.34
CA LYS A 96 -20.28 -17.41 -3.92
C LYS A 96 -20.32 -16.22 -2.97
N ILE A 97 -19.51 -16.29 -1.92
CA ILE A 97 -19.21 -15.15 -1.04
C ILE A 97 -18.44 -14.13 -1.87
N LYS A 98 -18.92 -12.89 -1.88
CA LYS A 98 -18.28 -11.74 -2.51
C LYS A 98 -17.93 -10.76 -1.41
N LEU A 99 -16.64 -10.48 -1.26
CA LEU A 99 -16.16 -9.53 -0.25
C LEU A 99 -14.86 -8.92 -0.72
N ARG A 100 -14.82 -7.59 -0.74
CA ARG A 100 -13.65 -6.78 -1.10
C ARG A 100 -13.22 -6.00 0.13
N THR A 101 -12.06 -6.35 0.67
CA THR A 101 -11.61 -5.81 1.95
C THR A 101 -10.31 -5.06 1.81
N VAL A 102 -10.18 -3.95 2.53
CA VAL A 102 -8.92 -3.27 2.79
C VAL A 102 -8.49 -3.52 4.24
N ILE A 103 -7.24 -3.88 4.42
CA ILE A 103 -6.57 -3.99 5.72
C ILE A 103 -5.49 -2.92 5.78
N ILE A 104 -5.59 -2.05 6.78
CA ILE A 104 -4.66 -0.95 7.02
C ILE A 104 -3.85 -1.28 8.28
N ILE A 105 -2.53 -1.19 8.17
CA ILE A 105 -1.60 -1.37 9.30
C ILE A 105 -0.83 -0.05 9.45
N ASP A 106 -1.24 0.77 10.43
CA ASP A 106 -0.67 2.11 10.62
C ASP A 106 0.23 2.17 11.86
N ASP A 107 1.49 2.53 11.63
CA ASP A 107 2.53 2.82 12.62
C ASP A 107 2.77 1.72 13.69
N MET A 108 2.49 0.45 13.37
CA MET A 108 2.75 -0.71 14.22
C MET A 108 4.19 -1.23 14.11
N ALA A 109 5.14 -0.36 13.76
CA ALA A 109 6.54 -0.72 13.46
C ALA A 109 7.29 -1.42 14.60
N VAL A 110 6.85 -1.25 15.84
CA VAL A 110 7.43 -1.94 17.01
C VAL A 110 7.02 -3.41 17.01
N ASP A 111 5.78 -3.72 16.62
CA ASP A 111 5.24 -5.09 16.61
C ASP A 111 5.67 -5.86 15.35
N LEU A 112 6.11 -5.17 14.30
CA LEU A 112 6.61 -5.81 13.07
C LEU A 112 7.86 -6.67 13.29
N LYS A 113 8.57 -6.51 14.42
CA LYS A 113 9.72 -7.33 14.82
C LYS A 113 9.36 -8.48 15.76
N SER A 114 8.11 -8.60 16.17
CA SER A 114 7.61 -9.67 17.06
C SER A 114 7.30 -10.96 16.29
N LYS A 115 6.88 -12.02 17.01
CA LYS A 115 6.46 -13.30 16.40
C LYS A 115 5.36 -13.18 15.35
N ASN A 116 4.59 -12.09 15.36
CA ASN A 116 3.52 -11.81 14.40
C ASN A 116 4.04 -11.36 13.02
N PHE A 117 5.35 -11.13 12.91
CA PHE A 117 6.04 -10.76 11.68
C PHE A 117 5.85 -11.76 10.55
N ASN A 118 5.83 -13.05 10.89
CA ASN A 118 5.63 -14.12 9.91
C ASN A 118 4.31 -13.99 9.14
N ILE A 119 3.27 -13.42 9.76
CA ILE A 119 1.99 -13.17 9.09
C ILE A 119 2.15 -12.16 7.95
N LEU A 120 2.87 -11.06 8.18
CA LEU A 120 3.05 -10.02 7.15
C LEU A 120 3.95 -10.50 6.01
N GLU A 121 4.97 -11.31 6.30
CA GLU A 121 5.79 -11.93 5.27
C GLU A 121 5.00 -12.96 4.46
N ASP A 122 4.20 -13.79 5.10
CA ASP A 122 3.32 -14.74 4.42
C ASP A 122 2.32 -14.01 3.51
N LEU A 123 1.77 -12.89 3.97
CA LEU A 123 0.89 -12.04 3.18
C LEU A 123 1.61 -11.41 1.98
N ALA A 124 2.83 -10.93 2.15
CA ALA A 124 3.60 -10.35 1.07
C ALA A 124 3.91 -11.38 -0.03
N ILE A 125 4.13 -12.65 0.36
CA ILE A 125 4.46 -13.74 -0.57
C ILE A 125 3.19 -14.36 -1.16
N ARG A 126 2.18 -14.60 -0.32
CA ARG A 126 1.01 -15.43 -0.61
C ARG A 126 -0.30 -14.67 -0.57
N GLY A 127 -0.30 -13.36 -0.36
CA GLY A 127 -1.52 -12.54 -0.21
C GLY A 127 -2.53 -12.78 -1.32
N ARG A 128 -2.06 -12.95 -2.55
CA ARG A 128 -2.91 -13.27 -3.71
C ARG A 128 -3.65 -14.61 -3.58
N HIS A 129 -3.16 -15.55 -2.77
CA HIS A 129 -3.79 -16.84 -2.53
C HIS A 129 -4.92 -16.80 -1.49
N TYR A 130 -5.02 -15.69 -0.75
CA TYR A 130 -6.14 -15.46 0.18
C TYR A 130 -7.38 -14.91 -0.52
N SER A 131 -7.24 -14.40 -1.74
CA SER A 131 -8.33 -13.71 -2.43
C SER A 131 -8.39 -14.10 -3.91
N TYR A 132 -9.23 -15.07 -4.22
CA TYR A 132 -9.60 -15.41 -5.59
C TYR A 132 -10.96 -14.82 -5.92
N ASP A 133 -11.15 -14.33 -7.14
CA ASP A 133 -12.43 -13.81 -7.60
C ASP A 133 -13.59 -14.72 -7.18
N PRO A 134 -14.62 -14.22 -6.51
CA PRO A 134 -15.00 -12.81 -6.29
C PRO A 134 -14.55 -12.20 -4.95
N LEU A 135 -13.53 -12.73 -4.30
CA LEU A 135 -12.91 -12.14 -3.10
C LEU A 135 -11.76 -11.21 -3.51
N SER A 136 -11.60 -10.11 -2.80
CA SER A 136 -10.50 -9.17 -2.98
C SER A 136 -9.93 -8.75 -1.63
N LEU A 137 -8.61 -8.64 -1.55
CA LEU A 137 -7.93 -8.29 -0.31
C LEU A 137 -6.77 -7.33 -0.61
N HIS A 138 -6.90 -6.09 -0.15
CA HIS A 138 -5.89 -5.06 -0.30
C HIS A 138 -5.23 -4.79 1.05
N PHE A 139 -3.90 -4.76 1.08
CA PHE A 139 -3.11 -4.41 2.25
C PHE A 139 -2.44 -3.07 2.07
N HIS A 140 -2.51 -2.23 3.10
CA HIS A 140 -1.81 -0.95 3.17
C HIS A 140 -1.00 -0.90 4.46
N ILE A 141 0.33 -0.97 4.34
CA ILE A 141 1.26 -0.82 5.47
C ILE A 141 1.81 0.59 5.45
N LEU A 142 1.55 1.34 6.51
CA LEU A 142 2.03 2.70 6.68
C LEU A 142 3.22 2.71 7.65
N SER A 143 4.36 3.23 7.21
CA SER A 143 5.58 3.32 8.02
C SER A 143 6.26 4.67 7.85
N GLN A 144 6.95 5.10 8.90
CA GLN A 144 7.80 6.30 8.84
C GLN A 144 9.16 6.02 8.22
N SER A 145 9.54 4.74 8.11
CA SER A 145 10.80 4.29 7.55
C SER A 145 10.62 2.96 6.85
N LEU A 146 11.13 2.85 5.62
CA LEU A 146 11.10 1.61 4.86
C LEU A 146 12.00 0.52 5.47
N THR A 147 13.07 0.91 6.18
CA THR A 147 13.97 -0.03 6.86
C THR A 147 13.28 -0.80 8.00
N LYS A 148 12.17 -0.28 8.53
CA LYS A 148 11.35 -0.96 9.53
C LYS A 148 10.41 -1.99 8.92
N VAL A 149 10.12 -1.90 7.62
CA VAL A 149 9.35 -2.89 6.89
C VAL A 149 10.28 -4.02 6.46
N PRO A 150 9.90 -5.31 6.64
CA PRO A 150 10.73 -6.44 6.23
C PRO A 150 11.12 -6.39 4.78
N ARG A 151 12.33 -6.85 4.48
CA ARG A 151 12.81 -6.91 3.11
C ARG A 151 11.88 -7.72 2.20
N VAL A 152 11.37 -8.84 2.70
CA VAL A 152 10.42 -9.68 1.95
C VAL A 152 9.16 -8.90 1.60
N CYS A 153 8.62 -8.12 2.53
CA CYS A 153 7.45 -7.26 2.29
C CYS A 153 7.75 -6.18 1.25
N ARG A 154 8.91 -5.53 1.35
CA ARG A 154 9.33 -4.48 0.41
C ARG A 154 9.48 -4.98 -1.02
N LEU A 155 10.12 -6.15 -1.20
CA LEU A 155 10.37 -6.73 -2.52
C LEU A 155 9.14 -7.34 -3.19
N ASN A 156 8.08 -7.58 -2.42
CA ASN A 156 6.82 -8.16 -2.92
C ASN A 156 5.66 -7.16 -2.90
N CYS A 157 5.90 -5.87 -2.58
CA CYS A 157 4.82 -4.89 -2.67
C CYS A 157 4.46 -4.59 -4.12
N ASP A 158 3.16 -4.49 -4.38
CA ASP A 158 2.63 -4.11 -5.69
C ASP A 158 2.82 -2.61 -5.94
N ASN A 159 2.54 -1.78 -4.91
CA ASN A 159 2.74 -0.34 -4.99
C ASN A 159 3.53 0.18 -3.78
N LEU A 160 4.53 1.01 -4.04
CA LEU A 160 5.23 1.77 -3.02
C LEU A 160 4.87 3.25 -3.15
N PHE A 161 4.14 3.76 -2.18
CA PHE A 161 3.80 5.19 -2.04
C PHE A 161 4.84 5.87 -1.17
N MET A 162 5.53 6.85 -1.68
CA MET A 162 6.59 7.54 -0.96
C MET A 162 6.51 9.06 -1.10
N ASN A 163 6.85 9.76 -0.04
CA ASN A 163 7.03 11.21 -0.03
C ASN A 163 8.45 11.52 0.48
N THR A 164 8.67 12.62 1.15
CA THR A 164 9.97 13.03 1.66
C THR A 164 10.61 11.96 2.56
N ILE A 165 11.72 11.40 2.12
CA ILE A 165 12.56 10.45 2.86
C ILE A 165 13.73 11.22 3.48
N PRO A 166 13.82 11.33 4.81
CA PRO A 166 14.84 12.16 5.46
C PRO A 166 16.24 11.53 5.48
N SER A 167 16.32 10.22 5.36
CA SER A 167 17.59 9.48 5.39
C SER A 167 18.13 9.25 3.99
N VAL A 168 19.36 9.76 3.72
CA VAL A 168 20.05 9.52 2.44
C VAL A 168 20.25 8.03 2.19
N THR A 169 20.66 7.27 3.21
CA THR A 169 20.88 5.82 3.10
C THR A 169 19.59 5.09 2.77
N GLU A 170 18.48 5.50 3.37
CA GLU A 170 17.16 4.91 3.09
C GLU A 170 16.67 5.25 1.68
N LEU A 171 16.86 6.49 1.25
CA LEU A 171 16.55 6.90 -0.13
C LEU A 171 17.37 6.09 -1.14
N GLU A 172 18.67 5.93 -0.89
CA GLU A 172 19.53 5.11 -1.76
C GLU A 172 19.07 3.65 -1.82
N MET A 173 18.63 3.08 -0.69
CA MET A 173 18.07 1.73 -0.66
C MET A 173 16.82 1.65 -1.52
N ILE A 174 15.89 2.60 -1.39
CA ILE A 174 14.64 2.64 -2.18
C ILE A 174 14.98 2.74 -3.66
N LEU A 175 15.85 3.64 -4.04
CA LEU A 175 16.25 3.82 -5.43
C LEU A 175 16.93 2.55 -5.98
N ASN A 176 17.77 1.90 -5.20
CA ASN A 176 18.40 0.64 -5.60
C ASN A 176 17.42 -0.53 -5.71
N GLU A 177 16.40 -0.60 -4.85
CA GLU A 177 15.42 -1.69 -4.86
C GLU A 177 14.32 -1.49 -5.93
N ASN A 178 13.99 -0.24 -6.31
CA ASN A 178 12.80 0.05 -7.11
C ASN A 178 13.06 0.86 -8.40
N PHE A 179 14.20 1.53 -8.54
CA PHE A 179 14.55 2.34 -9.71
C PHE A 179 15.58 1.65 -10.63
N TYR A 180 15.85 0.36 -10.42
CA TYR A 180 16.87 -0.40 -11.13
C TYR A 180 16.49 -0.76 -12.59
N ILE A 181 15.23 -0.58 -12.96
CA ILE A 181 14.67 -1.10 -14.22
C ILE A 181 15.32 -0.45 -15.45
N LEU A 182 15.80 0.78 -15.33
CA LEU A 182 16.25 1.55 -16.50
C LEU A 182 17.75 1.64 -16.68
N ASP A 183 18.51 1.71 -15.62
CA ASP A 183 19.98 1.76 -15.71
C ASP A 183 20.64 1.46 -14.38
N SER A 184 21.41 0.39 -14.32
CA SER A 184 22.27 0.06 -13.17
C SER A 184 23.56 0.90 -13.15
N SER A 185 23.77 1.77 -14.14
CA SER A 185 24.92 2.66 -14.22
C SER A 185 24.93 3.74 -13.14
N ARG A 186 26.07 4.34 -12.90
CA ARG A 186 26.22 5.46 -11.95
C ARG A 186 25.39 6.68 -12.37
N THR A 187 25.21 6.91 -13.67
CA THR A 187 24.40 7.98 -14.24
C THR A 187 22.93 7.77 -13.97
N GLY A 188 22.40 6.57 -14.20
CA GLY A 188 21.00 6.24 -13.93
C GLY A 188 20.59 6.46 -12.47
N LYS A 189 21.48 6.16 -11.51
CA LYS A 189 21.23 6.45 -10.08
C LYS A 189 21.16 7.95 -9.77
N GLN A 190 21.98 8.77 -10.44
CA GLN A 190 21.94 10.22 -10.28
C GLN A 190 20.67 10.82 -10.88
N ASP A 191 20.24 10.31 -12.02
CA ASP A 191 19.01 10.73 -12.68
C ASP A 191 17.77 10.34 -11.85
N GLY A 192 17.76 9.16 -11.24
CA GLY A 192 16.72 8.72 -10.31
C GLY A 192 16.63 9.61 -9.06
N LYS A 193 17.76 10.01 -8.47
CA LYS A 193 17.79 10.96 -7.34
C LYS A 193 17.26 12.34 -7.74
N LYS A 194 17.66 12.84 -8.90
CA LYS A 194 17.18 14.13 -9.42
C LYS A 194 15.67 14.08 -9.68
N LEU A 195 15.20 13.04 -10.37
CA LEU A 195 13.78 12.86 -10.63
C LEU A 195 12.96 12.79 -9.33
N TYR A 196 13.43 12.03 -8.32
CA TYR A 196 12.81 11.98 -7.01
C TYR A 196 12.68 13.37 -6.39
N HIS A 197 13.78 14.14 -6.35
CA HIS A 197 13.76 15.51 -5.81
C HIS A 197 12.80 16.42 -6.56
N ASP A 198 12.84 16.38 -7.88
CA ASP A 198 11.97 17.20 -8.73
C ASP A 198 10.49 16.88 -8.50
N LEU A 199 10.16 15.60 -8.25
CA LEU A 199 8.78 15.17 -7.99
C LEU A 199 8.29 15.56 -6.58
N VAL A 200 9.08 15.32 -5.52
CA VAL A 200 8.66 15.63 -4.14
C VAL A 200 8.65 17.11 -3.80
N THR A 201 9.35 17.95 -4.59
CA THR A 201 9.39 19.40 -4.42
C THR A 201 8.40 20.14 -5.30
N ARG A 202 7.73 19.42 -6.23
CA ARG A 202 6.80 20.03 -7.19
C ARG A 202 5.58 20.62 -6.50
N ASP A 203 5.11 19.98 -5.45
CA ASP A 203 3.88 20.37 -4.76
C ASP A 203 3.87 19.83 -3.32
N ASP A 204 3.15 20.50 -2.42
CA ASP A 204 2.95 20.02 -1.05
C ASP A 204 2.09 18.75 -1.03
N PHE A 205 2.47 17.81 -0.14
CA PHE A 205 1.76 16.55 0.07
C PHE A 205 1.61 15.65 -1.16
N ILE A 206 2.47 15.82 -2.18
CA ILE A 206 2.51 14.89 -3.31
C ILE A 206 3.26 13.62 -2.91
N PHE A 207 2.72 12.46 -3.29
CA PHE A 207 3.38 11.17 -3.15
C PHE A 207 3.79 10.64 -4.52
N ILE A 208 4.97 10.06 -4.58
CA ILE A 208 5.42 9.27 -5.71
C ILE A 208 4.89 7.85 -5.50
N VAL A 209 4.29 7.27 -6.52
CA VAL A 209 3.82 5.89 -6.52
C VAL A 209 4.70 5.09 -7.48
N ILE A 210 5.30 4.02 -6.98
CA ILE A 210 6.06 3.08 -7.77
C ILE A 210 5.19 1.83 -7.96
N GLU A 211 4.79 1.55 -9.19
CA GLU A 211 3.96 0.41 -9.56
C GLU A 211 4.84 -0.80 -9.87
N ASN A 212 5.28 -1.54 -8.81
CA ASN A 212 6.22 -2.67 -8.94
C ASN A 212 5.66 -3.88 -9.69
N TYR A 213 4.34 -3.98 -9.85
CA TYR A 213 3.69 -5.05 -10.62
C TYR A 213 3.80 -4.85 -12.13
N LYS A 214 4.14 -3.66 -12.58
CA LYS A 214 4.33 -3.35 -14.02
C LYS A 214 5.55 -4.08 -14.57
N GLN A 215 5.39 -4.64 -15.74
CA GLN A 215 6.45 -5.37 -16.45
C GLN A 215 6.76 -4.70 -17.78
N ASN A 216 7.96 -4.97 -18.31
CA ASN A 216 8.41 -4.45 -19.60
C ASN A 216 8.45 -2.91 -19.69
N CYS A 217 8.71 -2.25 -18.55
CA CYS A 217 8.85 -0.79 -18.49
C CYS A 217 10.09 -0.34 -19.29
N LYS A 218 9.93 0.71 -20.09
CA LYS A 218 11.00 1.27 -20.94
C LYS A 218 11.48 2.64 -20.43
N CYS A 219 10.65 3.32 -19.66
CA CYS A 219 10.94 4.63 -19.08
C CYS A 219 10.32 4.76 -17.69
N TYR A 220 10.71 5.80 -16.94
CA TYR A 220 10.15 6.05 -15.59
C TYR A 220 8.64 6.26 -15.62
N ALA A 221 8.09 6.92 -16.66
CA ALA A 221 6.67 7.19 -16.78
C ALA A 221 5.80 5.92 -16.86
N ASP A 222 6.39 4.78 -17.24
CA ASP A 222 5.66 3.51 -17.35
C ASP A 222 5.22 2.99 -15.97
N TYR A 223 6.02 3.23 -14.91
CA TYR A 223 5.79 2.67 -13.58
C TYR A 223 5.82 3.69 -12.43
N LEU A 224 6.27 4.92 -12.67
CA LEU A 224 6.16 6.00 -11.69
C LEU A 224 4.91 6.81 -11.95
N LYS A 225 4.20 7.13 -10.87
CA LYS A 225 3.03 8.00 -10.88
C LYS A 225 3.15 9.02 -9.76
N THR A 226 2.34 10.04 -9.81
CA THR A 226 2.15 10.97 -8.70
C THR A 226 0.76 10.78 -8.11
N TYR A 227 0.63 10.95 -6.79
CA TYR A 227 -0.65 10.87 -6.10
C TYR A 227 -0.78 12.02 -5.12
N LYS A 228 -1.87 12.75 -5.26
CA LYS A 228 -2.21 13.88 -4.39
C LYS A 228 -3.69 13.77 -4.00
N ALA A 229 -3.99 13.97 -2.72
CA ALA A 229 -5.37 13.99 -2.28
C ALA A 229 -6.04 15.34 -2.56
N ASP A 230 -7.29 15.30 -2.97
CA ASP A 230 -8.19 16.44 -2.82
C ASP A 230 -8.78 16.38 -1.40
N ILE A 231 -8.10 17.08 -0.47
CA ILE A 231 -8.49 17.07 0.95
C ILE A 231 -9.84 17.77 1.20
N SER A 232 -10.40 18.49 0.24
CA SER A 232 -11.73 19.10 0.36
C SER A 232 -12.86 18.06 0.44
N VAL A 233 -12.60 16.84 -0.04
CA VAL A 233 -13.55 15.73 -0.05
C VAL A 233 -13.54 14.94 1.27
N LEU A 234 -12.47 15.05 2.07
CA LEU A 234 -12.36 14.38 3.36
C LEU A 234 -13.00 15.25 4.45
N ASP A 235 -14.02 14.71 5.12
CA ASP A 235 -14.55 15.28 6.38
C ASP A 235 -13.49 15.10 7.49
N LEU A 236 -12.50 15.98 7.50
CA LEU A 236 -11.40 16.01 8.48
C LEU A 236 -11.83 16.64 9.82
N LYS A 237 -13.09 16.45 10.26
CA LYS A 237 -13.59 16.95 11.54
C LYS A 237 -13.29 15.99 12.67
#